data_854ae403814a6b71990d40f3d263d6cb
#
_entry.id   854ae403814a6b71990d40f3d263d6cb
#
_cell.length_a   1.000
_cell.length_b   1.000
_cell.length_c   1.000
_cell.angle_alpha   90.00
_cell.angle_beta   90.00
_cell.angle_gamma   90.00
#
_symmetry.space_group_name_H-M   'P 1'
#
loop_
_entity.id
_entity.type
_entity.pdbx_description
1 polymer ?
#
loop_
_entity_poly.entity_id
_entity_poly.type
_entity_poly.pdbx_seq_one_letter_code
_entity_poly.pdbx_strand_id
1 'polypeptide(L)'
;KEYALNLMHPVLQYHNSGKEIQVTPCTLVSGNELAIHMGLPKKSVCGFPVIEHADFGKEVVSYTHEESMATINLGNIFNMGSETNNHVRLDRNSMAMHTFITGSTGSGKSNTVYEILRQLDSVNVNYLVIEPAKGEYKNIFGHHPDVTVLGTNPAYTALLRINPFRFPKGVHVLEHIDRLIEIFNVCWPMYAAMPAILKEAMERAYIATGWNIIASENSRGALFPNFSDLLEQIENVLDESKYSSDSKGDYSGALCTRVRSLTNGLNGFIFCSDDL
;
A
#
# COMPACT_ATOMS: atom_id res chain seq x y z
N LYS A 1 36.01 -17.43 32.56
CA LYS A 1 36.99 -18.48 32.30
C LYS A 1 37.89 -17.99 31.18
N GLU A 2 39.17 -17.75 31.47
CA GLU A 2 40.14 -17.37 30.48
C GLU A 2 40.55 -18.60 29.69
N TYR A 3 40.38 -18.55 28.40
CA TYR A 3 40.98 -19.50 27.48
C TYR A 3 42.31 -18.91 27.04
N ALA A 4 43.40 -19.39 27.65
CA ALA A 4 44.72 -19.06 27.16
C ALA A 4 45.03 -19.92 25.93
N LEU A 5 44.99 -19.32 24.74
CA LEU A 5 45.44 -19.98 23.50
C LEU A 5 46.95 -19.89 23.44
N ASN A 6 47.64 -20.96 23.75
CA ASN A 6 49.06 -21.09 23.43
C ASN A 6 49.15 -21.54 21.97
N LEU A 7 49.60 -20.65 21.10
CA LEU A 7 49.69 -20.91 19.65
C LEU A 7 50.67 -22.05 19.28
N MET A 8 51.58 -22.39 20.18
CA MET A 8 52.54 -23.49 19.93
C MET A 8 51.96 -24.87 20.34
N HIS A 9 51.16 -24.89 21.43
CA HIS A 9 50.54 -26.11 21.94
C HIS A 9 49.19 -25.74 22.56
N PRO A 10 48.13 -25.58 21.74
CA PRO A 10 46.81 -25.24 22.28
C PRO A 10 46.31 -26.39 23.15
N VAL A 11 46.16 -26.13 24.44
CA VAL A 11 45.58 -27.05 25.40
C VAL A 11 44.25 -26.48 25.86
N LEU A 12 43.17 -27.20 25.60
CA LEU A 12 41.84 -26.88 26.12
C LEU A 12 41.68 -27.58 27.47
N GLN A 13 41.50 -26.83 28.54
CA GLN A 13 41.25 -27.38 29.88
C GLN A 13 39.73 -27.34 30.16
N TYR A 14 39.18 -28.52 30.36
CA TYR A 14 37.79 -28.65 30.83
C TYR A 14 37.78 -28.98 32.31
N HIS A 15 37.18 -28.09 33.10
CA HIS A 15 36.86 -28.38 34.50
C HIS A 15 35.48 -29.05 34.61
N ASN A 16 35.50 -30.36 34.80
CA ASN A 16 34.27 -31.08 35.15
C ASN A 16 34.50 -31.86 36.44
N SER A 17 33.75 -31.47 37.50
CA SER A 17 33.63 -32.20 38.78
C SER A 17 34.88 -32.90 39.29
N GLY A 18 36.01 -32.18 39.37
CA GLY A 18 37.21 -32.64 40.05
C GLY A 18 38.21 -33.42 39.20
N LYS A 19 38.06 -33.51 37.91
CA LYS A 19 39.07 -34.05 36.96
C LYS A 19 39.41 -33.01 35.90
N GLU A 20 40.69 -32.63 35.82
CA GLU A 20 41.18 -31.85 34.67
C GLU A 20 41.41 -32.78 33.48
N ILE A 21 40.71 -32.53 32.43
CA ILE A 21 40.95 -33.21 31.12
C ILE A 21 41.67 -32.21 30.24
N GLN A 22 42.90 -32.54 29.87
CA GLN A 22 43.65 -31.76 28.90
C GLN A 22 43.44 -32.36 27.50
N VAL A 23 42.95 -31.51 26.60
CA VAL A 23 42.76 -31.85 25.20
C VAL A 23 43.83 -31.10 24.39
N THR A 24 44.67 -31.84 23.66
CA THR A 24 45.66 -31.27 22.75
C THR A 24 45.22 -31.43 21.29
N PRO A 25 45.81 -30.75 20.33
CA PRO A 25 45.50 -30.93 18.90
C PRO A 25 45.65 -32.35 18.39
N CYS A 26 46.41 -33.19 19.13
CA CYS A 26 46.65 -34.58 18.78
C CYS A 26 45.73 -35.56 19.53
N THR A 27 44.79 -35.03 20.33
CA THR A 27 43.84 -35.88 21.06
C THR A 27 42.79 -36.43 20.09
N LEU A 28 42.58 -37.74 20.13
CA LEU A 28 41.52 -38.37 19.32
C LEU A 28 40.17 -37.95 19.83
N VAL A 29 39.37 -37.42 18.93
CA VAL A 29 37.97 -37.01 19.19
C VAL A 29 37.02 -37.79 18.29
N SER A 30 35.83 -38.09 18.77
CA SER A 30 34.79 -38.69 17.94
C SER A 30 34.28 -37.68 16.92
N GLY A 31 33.62 -38.13 15.85
CA GLY A 31 33.00 -37.24 14.86
C GLY A 31 31.97 -36.28 15.47
N ASN A 32 31.25 -36.71 16.50
CA ASN A 32 30.29 -35.85 17.21
C ASN A 32 30.98 -34.75 18.03
N GLU A 33 32.12 -35.10 18.71
CA GLU A 33 32.90 -34.10 19.45
C GLU A 33 33.57 -33.12 18.50
N LEU A 34 34.10 -33.60 17.35
CA LEU A 34 34.66 -32.73 16.32
C LEU A 34 33.59 -31.76 15.78
N ALA A 35 32.37 -32.24 15.55
CA ALA A 35 31.25 -31.39 15.11
C ALA A 35 30.89 -30.29 16.13
N ILE A 36 30.99 -30.61 17.44
CA ILE A 36 30.77 -29.62 18.51
C ILE A 36 31.89 -28.58 18.53
N HIS A 37 33.16 -29.00 18.34
CA HIS A 37 34.30 -28.10 18.33
C HIS A 37 34.34 -27.22 17.07
N MET A 38 33.93 -27.73 15.94
CA MET A 38 33.92 -27.00 14.67
C MET A 38 32.58 -26.27 14.42
N GLY A 39 31.58 -26.55 15.22
CA GLY A 39 30.26 -25.89 15.12
C GLY A 39 30.38 -24.41 15.41
N LEU A 40 29.79 -23.59 14.53
CA LEU A 40 29.65 -22.15 14.78
C LEU A 40 28.70 -21.91 15.94
N PRO A 41 28.94 -20.88 16.77
CA PRO A 41 28.05 -20.55 17.87
C PRO A 41 26.65 -20.19 17.34
N LYS A 42 25.60 -20.73 17.98
CA LYS A 42 24.19 -20.47 17.64
C LYS A 42 23.61 -19.27 18.38
N LYS A 43 24.32 -18.74 19.38
CA LYS A 43 23.88 -17.60 20.18
C LYS A 43 25.02 -16.64 20.40
N SER A 44 24.72 -15.35 20.45
CA SER A 44 25.69 -14.31 20.76
C SER A 44 26.29 -14.53 22.14
N VAL A 45 27.61 -14.41 22.23
CA VAL A 45 28.37 -14.38 23.48
C VAL A 45 29.19 -13.09 23.53
N CYS A 46 29.66 -12.72 24.72
CA CYS A 46 30.48 -11.51 24.87
C CYS A 46 31.69 -11.54 23.97
N GLY A 47 31.85 -10.53 23.13
CA GLY A 47 32.94 -10.42 22.14
C GLY A 47 32.75 -11.21 20.83
N PHE A 48 31.66 -11.98 20.70
CA PHE A 48 31.34 -12.69 19.46
C PHE A 48 29.83 -12.62 19.16
N PRO A 49 29.38 -11.59 18.44
CA PRO A 49 27.98 -11.46 18.07
C PRO A 49 27.61 -12.51 17.01
N VAL A 50 26.49 -13.20 17.22
CA VAL A 50 25.88 -14.07 16.22
C VAL A 50 24.63 -13.38 15.71
N ILE A 51 24.59 -13.08 14.43
CA ILE A 51 23.44 -12.50 13.77
C ILE A 51 22.70 -13.63 13.06
N GLU A 52 21.44 -13.85 13.43
CA GLU A 52 20.57 -14.72 12.65
C GLU A 52 20.31 -14.08 11.28
N HIS A 53 20.74 -14.76 10.24
CA HIS A 53 20.33 -14.43 8.90
C HIS A 53 19.08 -15.18 8.53
N ALA A 54 18.12 -14.49 7.91
CA ALA A 54 17.01 -15.16 7.25
C ALA A 54 17.57 -16.04 6.12
N ASP A 55 16.96 -17.20 5.92
CA ASP A 55 17.28 -18.06 4.76
C ASP A 55 16.80 -17.35 3.50
N PHE A 56 17.75 -16.93 2.67
CA PHE A 56 17.46 -16.35 1.37
C PHE A 56 17.71 -17.36 0.27
N GLY A 57 16.77 -17.41 -0.69
CA GLY A 57 17.04 -18.06 -1.96
C GLY A 57 18.21 -17.36 -2.66
N LYS A 58 19.18 -18.13 -3.12
CA LYS A 58 20.32 -17.64 -3.91
C LYS A 58 20.11 -17.82 -5.41
N GLU A 59 19.09 -18.57 -5.75
CA GLU A 59 18.71 -18.85 -7.13
C GLU A 59 17.63 -17.86 -7.56
N VAL A 60 17.77 -17.36 -8.77
CA VAL A 60 16.81 -16.47 -9.42
C VAL A 60 16.23 -17.18 -10.63
N VAL A 61 15.00 -16.83 -10.99
CA VAL A 61 14.38 -17.32 -12.21
C VAL A 61 15.21 -16.86 -13.41
N SER A 62 15.61 -17.81 -14.24
CA SER A 62 16.31 -17.53 -15.51
C SER A 62 15.27 -17.32 -16.62
N TYR A 63 15.39 -16.19 -17.30
CA TYR A 63 14.54 -15.86 -18.46
C TYR A 63 15.31 -16.08 -19.76
N THR A 64 14.62 -16.53 -20.79
CA THR A 64 15.15 -16.52 -22.17
C THR A 64 15.40 -15.07 -22.61
N HIS A 65 16.13 -14.89 -23.71
CA HIS A 65 16.41 -13.53 -24.21
C HIS A 65 15.12 -12.76 -24.52
N GLU A 66 14.12 -13.40 -25.12
CA GLU A 66 12.83 -12.78 -25.45
C GLU A 66 12.02 -12.47 -24.17
N GLU A 67 11.96 -13.40 -23.24
CA GLU A 67 11.30 -13.17 -21.94
C GLU A 67 12.00 -12.08 -21.13
N SER A 68 13.32 -11.97 -21.23
CA SER A 68 14.10 -10.93 -20.55
C SER A 68 13.69 -9.51 -20.97
N MET A 69 13.20 -9.32 -22.20
CA MET A 69 12.68 -8.04 -22.69
C MET A 69 11.35 -7.62 -22.01
N ALA A 70 10.62 -8.57 -21.44
CA ALA A 70 9.38 -8.34 -20.71
C ALA A 70 9.58 -8.28 -19.18
N THR A 71 10.81 -8.10 -18.71
CA THR A 71 11.12 -8.08 -17.26
C THR A 71 11.52 -6.71 -16.77
N ILE A 72 11.33 -6.49 -15.46
CA ILE A 72 11.84 -5.36 -14.71
C ILE A 72 13.03 -5.85 -13.88
N ASN A 73 14.17 -5.18 -14.01
CA ASN A 73 15.38 -5.51 -13.26
C ASN A 73 15.41 -4.74 -11.92
N LEU A 74 15.39 -5.45 -10.80
CA LEU A 74 15.48 -4.85 -9.47
C LEU A 74 16.91 -4.69 -8.95
N GLY A 75 17.91 -5.22 -9.65
CA GLY A 75 19.29 -5.21 -9.23
C GLY A 75 19.87 -6.61 -9.08
N ASN A 76 20.98 -6.72 -8.36
CA ASN A 76 21.71 -7.97 -8.14
C ASN A 76 21.50 -8.49 -6.73
N ILE A 77 21.61 -9.80 -6.55
CA ILE A 77 21.63 -10.40 -5.22
C ILE A 77 22.90 -9.96 -4.48
N PHE A 78 22.72 -9.40 -3.28
CA PHE A 78 23.81 -9.13 -2.35
C PHE A 78 23.91 -10.29 -1.35
N ASN A 79 25.04 -10.99 -1.31
CA ASN A 79 25.24 -12.13 -0.44
C ASN A 79 26.62 -12.10 0.21
N MET A 80 26.68 -12.36 1.52
CA MET A 80 27.90 -12.44 2.32
C MET A 80 28.88 -11.25 2.12
N GLY A 81 28.31 -10.02 2.08
CA GLY A 81 29.09 -8.79 1.97
C GLY A 81 29.55 -8.43 0.55
N SER A 82 29.11 -9.16 -0.46
CA SER A 82 29.43 -8.89 -1.86
C SER A 82 28.21 -8.99 -2.78
N GLU A 83 28.21 -8.20 -3.83
CA GLU A 83 27.25 -8.27 -4.91
C GLU A 83 27.55 -9.47 -5.81
N THR A 84 26.53 -10.21 -6.18
CA THR A 84 26.64 -11.34 -7.10
C THR A 84 26.27 -10.92 -8.52
N ASN A 85 26.59 -11.75 -9.50
CA ASN A 85 26.19 -11.52 -10.90
C ASN A 85 24.74 -12.00 -11.19
N ASN A 86 23.99 -12.39 -10.15
CA ASN A 86 22.64 -12.89 -10.31
C ASN A 86 21.65 -11.73 -10.25
N HIS A 87 21.05 -11.38 -11.41
CA HIS A 87 20.05 -10.33 -11.51
C HIS A 87 18.69 -10.80 -11.02
N VAL A 88 18.07 -10.02 -10.13
CA VAL A 88 16.70 -10.22 -9.73
C VAL A 88 15.77 -9.52 -10.71
N ARG A 89 15.00 -10.28 -11.45
CA ARG A 89 14.07 -9.76 -12.45
C ARG A 89 12.64 -10.15 -12.11
N LEU A 90 11.72 -9.22 -12.31
CA LEU A 90 10.28 -9.45 -12.19
C LEU A 90 9.67 -9.52 -13.57
N ASP A 91 8.81 -10.51 -13.80
CA ASP A 91 8.01 -10.53 -15.02
C ASP A 91 7.02 -9.36 -15.02
N ARG A 92 7.08 -8.52 -16.06
CA ARG A 92 6.22 -7.35 -16.22
C ARG A 92 4.74 -7.72 -16.31
N ASN A 93 4.40 -8.83 -16.96
CA ASN A 93 3.02 -9.25 -17.07
C ASN A 93 2.44 -9.68 -15.72
N SER A 94 3.26 -10.27 -14.87
CA SER A 94 2.88 -10.63 -13.49
C SER A 94 2.65 -9.41 -12.60
N MET A 95 3.11 -8.22 -12.97
CA MET A 95 2.83 -6.99 -12.22
C MET A 95 1.39 -6.49 -12.34
N ALA A 96 0.61 -7.06 -13.26
CA ALA A 96 -0.85 -6.87 -13.26
C ALA A 96 -1.52 -7.47 -12.01
N MET A 97 -0.84 -8.37 -11.29
CA MET A 97 -1.22 -8.87 -9.99
C MET A 97 -0.78 -7.91 -8.87
N HIS A 98 -1.36 -8.08 -7.67
CA HIS A 98 -1.00 -7.24 -6.54
C HIS A 98 0.43 -7.49 -6.06
N THR A 99 1.18 -6.40 -5.86
CA THR A 99 2.53 -6.42 -5.31
C THR A 99 2.56 -5.66 -3.99
N PHE A 100 3.15 -6.25 -2.96
CA PHE A 100 3.31 -5.62 -1.65
C PHE A 100 4.79 -5.37 -1.37
N ILE A 101 5.17 -4.09 -1.18
CA ILE A 101 6.55 -3.67 -0.88
C ILE A 101 6.59 -3.17 0.57
N THR A 102 7.32 -3.88 1.41
CA THR A 102 7.42 -3.58 2.84
C THR A 102 8.86 -3.42 3.30
N GLY A 103 9.06 -2.78 4.43
CA GLY A 103 10.36 -2.57 5.07
C GLY A 103 10.31 -1.40 6.04
N SER A 104 11.33 -1.27 6.89
CA SER A 104 11.49 -0.15 7.83
C SER A 104 11.73 1.19 7.11
N THR A 105 11.66 2.29 7.84
CA THR A 105 12.01 3.61 7.29
C THR A 105 13.48 3.62 6.86
N GLY A 106 13.76 4.15 5.67
CA GLY A 106 15.11 4.19 5.10
C GLY A 106 15.59 2.91 4.43
N SER A 107 14.77 1.84 4.38
CA SER A 107 15.15 0.57 3.74
C SER A 107 15.14 0.58 2.20
N GLY A 108 14.78 1.69 1.56
CA GLY A 108 14.76 1.81 0.11
C GLY A 108 13.44 1.49 -0.60
N LYS A 109 12.32 1.31 0.15
CA LYS A 109 11.00 1.04 -0.46
C LYS A 109 10.64 1.98 -1.60
N SER A 110 10.72 3.29 -1.36
CA SER A 110 10.41 4.30 -2.37
C SER A 110 11.36 4.20 -3.57
N ASN A 111 12.65 3.97 -3.35
CA ASN A 111 13.62 3.81 -4.43
C ASN A 111 13.30 2.59 -5.30
N THR A 112 12.86 1.49 -4.69
CA THR A 112 12.42 0.30 -5.44
C THR A 112 11.23 0.63 -6.35
N VAL A 113 10.23 1.37 -5.82
CA VAL A 113 9.08 1.80 -6.62
C VAL A 113 9.51 2.78 -7.72
N TYR A 114 10.39 3.74 -7.43
CA TYR A 114 10.89 4.68 -8.43
C TYR A 114 11.58 3.96 -9.58
N GLU A 115 12.37 2.93 -9.29
CA GLU A 115 13.05 2.16 -10.32
C GLU A 115 12.07 1.35 -11.17
N ILE A 116 11.06 0.74 -10.55
CA ILE A 116 9.98 0.07 -11.27
C ILE A 116 9.27 1.04 -12.21
N LEU A 117 8.88 2.23 -11.73
CA LEU A 117 8.19 3.23 -12.54
C LEU A 117 9.04 3.73 -13.71
N ARG A 118 10.35 3.98 -13.49
CA ARG A 118 11.27 4.37 -14.57
C ARG A 118 11.37 3.32 -15.67
N GLN A 119 11.42 2.04 -15.28
CA GLN A 119 11.48 0.96 -16.26
C GLN A 119 10.16 0.78 -16.99
N LEU A 120 9.01 0.96 -16.33
CA LEU A 120 7.70 0.97 -16.97
C LEU A 120 7.56 2.12 -17.98
N ASP A 121 8.01 3.31 -17.59
CA ASP A 121 8.04 4.49 -18.47
C ASP A 121 8.89 4.25 -19.73
N SER A 122 10.06 3.65 -19.58
CA SER A 122 10.98 3.35 -20.68
C SER A 122 10.39 2.41 -21.75
N VAL A 123 9.34 1.68 -21.40
CA VAL A 123 8.60 0.75 -22.29
C VAL A 123 7.19 1.23 -22.60
N ASN A 124 6.89 2.51 -22.34
CA ASN A 124 5.61 3.18 -22.59
C ASN A 124 4.40 2.47 -21.91
N VAL A 125 4.57 2.01 -20.69
CA VAL A 125 3.48 1.51 -19.85
C VAL A 125 2.98 2.64 -18.96
N ASN A 126 1.71 3.00 -19.13
CA ASN A 126 1.06 4.01 -18.31
C ASN A 126 0.92 3.54 -16.86
N TYR A 127 1.09 4.45 -15.93
CA TYR A 127 0.90 4.20 -14.51
C TYR A 127 0.18 5.35 -13.82
N LEU A 128 -0.48 5.03 -12.73
CA LEU A 128 -1.10 6.00 -11.82
C LEU A 128 -0.49 5.81 -10.42
N VAL A 129 -0.02 6.90 -9.85
CA VAL A 129 0.50 6.93 -8.47
C VAL A 129 -0.46 7.69 -7.58
N ILE A 130 -0.96 7.04 -6.53
CA ILE A 130 -1.77 7.67 -5.49
C ILE A 130 -0.91 7.75 -4.24
N GLU A 131 -0.46 8.97 -3.90
CA GLU A 131 0.41 9.24 -2.76
C GLU A 131 -0.28 10.14 -1.74
N PRO A 132 -0.95 9.59 -0.73
CA PRO A 132 -1.75 10.38 0.19
C PRO A 132 -0.94 11.14 1.26
N ALA A 133 0.34 10.83 1.47
CA ALA A 133 1.07 11.29 2.63
C ALA A 133 2.20 12.30 2.33
N LYS A 134 3.24 11.89 1.61
CA LYS A 134 4.50 12.65 1.57
C LYS A 134 4.65 13.57 0.37
N GLY A 135 4.07 13.23 -0.77
CA GLY A 135 4.21 13.97 -2.02
C GLY A 135 5.63 13.91 -2.60
N GLU A 136 6.39 12.83 -2.38
CA GLU A 136 7.77 12.68 -2.83
C GLU A 136 7.85 12.37 -4.34
N TYR A 137 6.88 11.63 -4.88
CA TYR A 137 6.86 11.20 -6.29
C TYR A 137 6.84 12.38 -7.27
N LYS A 138 6.13 13.44 -6.95
CA LYS A 138 6.09 14.64 -7.79
C LYS A 138 7.47 15.30 -7.96
N ASN A 139 8.34 15.19 -6.96
CA ASN A 139 9.69 15.74 -7.02
C ASN A 139 10.61 14.93 -7.92
N ILE A 140 10.32 13.64 -8.10
CA ILE A 140 11.10 12.72 -8.93
C ILE A 140 10.60 12.72 -10.38
N PHE A 141 9.27 12.64 -10.57
CA PHE A 141 8.67 12.44 -11.89
C PHE A 141 7.95 13.68 -12.44
N GLY A 142 7.58 14.64 -11.59
CA GLY A 142 6.73 15.78 -11.98
C GLY A 142 7.35 16.76 -12.98
N HIS A 143 8.65 16.63 -13.29
CA HIS A 143 9.32 17.42 -14.31
C HIS A 143 9.27 16.77 -15.71
N HIS A 144 8.81 15.53 -15.83
CA HIS A 144 8.62 14.86 -17.10
C HIS A 144 7.39 15.43 -17.83
N PRO A 145 7.47 15.72 -19.13
CA PRO A 145 6.38 16.34 -19.90
C PRO A 145 5.12 15.47 -19.96
N ASP A 146 5.29 14.16 -19.85
CA ASP A 146 4.20 13.18 -19.95
C ASP A 146 3.57 12.85 -18.58
N VAL A 147 4.04 13.50 -17.49
CA VAL A 147 3.54 13.28 -16.14
C VAL A 147 2.65 14.44 -15.71
N THR A 148 1.39 14.15 -15.43
CA THR A 148 0.45 15.11 -14.83
C THR A 148 0.42 14.93 -13.34
N VAL A 149 0.74 16.00 -12.60
CA VAL A 149 0.71 16.01 -11.12
C VAL A 149 -0.51 16.78 -10.67
N LEU A 150 -1.41 16.08 -9.98
CA LEU A 150 -2.60 16.66 -9.35
C LEU A 150 -2.48 16.57 -7.84
N GLY A 151 -2.95 17.57 -7.14
CA GLY A 151 -2.88 17.61 -5.69
C GLY A 151 -4.09 18.26 -5.05
N THR A 152 -4.04 18.36 -3.74
CA THR A 152 -5.12 18.93 -2.93
C THR A 152 -4.88 20.38 -2.52
N ASN A 153 -3.70 20.93 -2.83
CA ASN A 153 -3.36 22.32 -2.50
C ASN A 153 -2.99 23.09 -3.77
N PRO A 154 -3.81 24.07 -4.17
CA PRO A 154 -3.59 24.85 -5.41
C PRO A 154 -2.34 25.72 -5.40
N ALA A 155 -1.75 25.96 -4.23
CA ALA A 155 -0.49 26.71 -4.14
C ALA A 155 0.73 25.95 -4.67
N TYR A 156 0.64 24.61 -4.77
CA TYR A 156 1.77 23.75 -5.13
C TYR A 156 1.57 22.93 -6.40
N THR A 157 0.31 22.62 -6.75
CA THR A 157 -0.02 21.76 -7.89
C THR A 157 -1.36 22.16 -8.49
N ALA A 158 -1.64 21.74 -9.73
CA ALA A 158 -2.99 21.74 -10.24
C ALA A 158 -3.90 20.92 -9.32
N LEU A 159 -5.15 21.35 -9.12
CA LEU A 159 -6.08 20.66 -8.25
C LEU A 159 -6.60 19.38 -8.90
N LEU A 160 -6.64 18.34 -8.12
CA LEU A 160 -7.45 17.17 -8.42
C LEU A 160 -8.94 17.56 -8.30
N ARG A 161 -9.69 17.38 -9.38
CA ARG A 161 -11.14 17.60 -9.40
C ARG A 161 -11.83 16.30 -9.70
N ILE A 162 -12.71 15.86 -8.82
CA ILE A 162 -13.43 14.59 -8.92
C ILE A 162 -14.89 14.82 -8.56
N ASN A 163 -15.78 14.35 -9.42
CA ASN A 163 -17.17 14.14 -9.02
C ASN A 163 -17.35 12.65 -8.64
N PRO A 164 -17.47 12.31 -7.34
CA PRO A 164 -17.60 10.91 -6.91
C PRO A 164 -18.88 10.23 -7.40
N PHE A 165 -19.88 10.98 -7.83
CA PHE A 165 -21.12 10.44 -8.36
C PHE A 165 -21.00 10.02 -9.83
N ARG A 166 -19.91 10.38 -10.50
CA ARG A 166 -19.63 9.95 -11.85
C ARG A 166 -19.05 8.53 -11.87
N PHE A 167 -19.50 7.71 -12.79
CA PHE A 167 -19.06 6.33 -12.94
C PHE A 167 -18.79 5.96 -14.41
N PRO A 168 -17.92 4.95 -14.67
CA PRO A 168 -17.58 4.56 -16.03
C PRO A 168 -18.74 3.90 -16.75
N LYS A 169 -18.71 3.96 -18.06
CA LYS A 169 -19.68 3.23 -18.91
C LYS A 169 -19.62 1.73 -18.61
N GLY A 170 -20.79 1.12 -18.51
CA GLY A 170 -20.93 -0.31 -18.21
C GLY A 170 -21.13 -0.65 -16.73
N VAL A 171 -21.02 0.33 -15.84
CA VAL A 171 -21.42 0.18 -14.43
C VAL A 171 -22.87 0.63 -14.30
N HIS A 172 -23.68 -0.12 -13.56
CA HIS A 172 -25.06 0.25 -13.29
C HIS A 172 -25.13 1.29 -12.18
N VAL A 173 -26.00 2.30 -12.29
CA VAL A 173 -26.11 3.39 -11.30
C VAL A 173 -26.37 2.89 -9.89
N LEU A 174 -27.21 1.88 -9.71
CA LEU A 174 -27.47 1.30 -8.38
C LEU A 174 -26.25 0.59 -7.81
N GLU A 175 -25.48 -0.11 -8.64
CA GLU A 175 -24.21 -0.71 -8.21
C GLU A 175 -23.21 0.36 -7.75
N HIS A 176 -23.15 1.46 -8.48
CA HIS A 176 -22.27 2.58 -8.11
C HIS A 176 -22.70 3.22 -6.79
N ILE A 177 -24.01 3.44 -6.61
CA ILE A 177 -24.56 3.95 -5.34
C ILE A 177 -24.20 3.03 -4.18
N ASP A 178 -24.37 1.72 -4.32
CA ASP A 178 -24.02 0.76 -3.26
C ASP A 178 -22.53 0.84 -2.88
N ARG A 179 -21.64 0.94 -3.87
CA ARG A 179 -20.21 1.15 -3.64
C ARG A 179 -19.91 2.49 -2.93
N LEU A 180 -20.59 3.55 -3.29
CA LEU A 180 -20.43 4.84 -2.60
C LEU A 180 -20.86 4.75 -1.14
N ILE A 181 -21.97 4.07 -0.84
CA ILE A 181 -22.42 3.85 0.54
C ILE A 181 -21.37 3.06 1.34
N GLU A 182 -20.76 2.04 0.76
CA GLU A 182 -19.68 1.30 1.41
C GLU A 182 -18.48 2.21 1.70
N ILE A 183 -18.06 3.03 0.74
CA ILE A 183 -16.96 3.99 0.92
C ILE A 183 -17.29 4.99 2.04
N PHE A 184 -18.49 5.56 2.02
CA PHE A 184 -18.89 6.49 3.08
C PHE A 184 -18.95 5.83 4.44
N ASN A 185 -19.40 4.58 4.52
CA ASN A 185 -19.44 3.84 5.78
C ASN A 185 -18.04 3.53 6.33
N VAL A 186 -17.06 3.33 5.47
CA VAL A 186 -15.66 3.19 5.88
C VAL A 186 -15.08 4.52 6.36
N CYS A 187 -15.35 5.61 5.64
CA CYS A 187 -14.87 6.95 6.01
C CYS A 187 -15.53 7.48 7.30
N TRP A 188 -16.81 7.22 7.42
CA TRP A 188 -17.66 7.71 8.54
C TRP A 188 -18.53 6.56 9.02
N PRO A 189 -18.14 5.83 10.05
CA PRO A 189 -18.97 4.74 10.58
C PRO A 189 -20.41 5.23 10.83
N MET A 190 -21.34 4.62 10.12
CA MET A 190 -22.76 4.97 10.18
C MET A 190 -23.49 3.95 11.05
N TYR A 191 -24.54 4.39 11.75
CA TYR A 191 -25.33 3.54 12.64
C TYR A 191 -26.82 3.67 12.33
N ALA A 192 -27.58 2.71 12.80
CA ALA A 192 -29.05 2.65 12.68
C ALA A 192 -29.53 2.87 11.22
N ALA A 193 -30.38 3.86 10.99
CA ALA A 193 -30.98 4.11 9.69
C ALA A 193 -30.10 4.97 8.75
N MET A 194 -28.96 5.48 9.20
CA MET A 194 -28.15 6.41 8.40
C MET A 194 -27.73 5.87 7.02
N PRO A 195 -27.28 4.61 6.85
CA PRO A 195 -26.96 4.09 5.52
C PRO A 195 -28.18 4.06 4.58
N ALA A 196 -29.35 3.73 5.10
CA ALA A 196 -30.58 3.68 4.31
C ALA A 196 -31.02 5.08 3.88
N ILE A 197 -30.97 6.07 4.78
CA ILE A 197 -31.30 7.47 4.49
C ILE A 197 -30.35 8.01 3.42
N LEU A 198 -29.04 7.73 3.56
CA LEU A 198 -28.04 8.19 2.61
C LEU A 198 -28.23 7.55 1.23
N LYS A 199 -28.54 6.24 1.17
CA LYS A 199 -28.83 5.53 -0.08
C LYS A 199 -30.06 6.12 -0.78
N GLU A 200 -31.15 6.30 -0.07
CA GLU A 200 -32.36 6.90 -0.62
C GLU A 200 -32.11 8.32 -1.12
N ALA A 201 -31.37 9.14 -0.38
CA ALA A 201 -31.00 10.48 -0.81
C ALA A 201 -30.14 10.47 -2.08
N MET A 202 -29.19 9.54 -2.22
CA MET A 202 -28.40 9.38 -3.44
C MET A 202 -29.29 8.98 -4.63
N GLU A 203 -30.16 8.01 -4.47
CA GLU A 203 -31.11 7.60 -5.52
C GLU A 203 -31.96 8.80 -5.98
N ARG A 204 -32.47 9.58 -5.06
CA ARG A 204 -33.24 10.81 -5.36
C ARG A 204 -32.41 11.88 -6.06
N ALA A 205 -31.14 12.06 -5.68
CA ALA A 205 -30.23 12.99 -6.32
C ALA A 205 -29.97 12.60 -7.79
N TYR A 206 -29.77 11.32 -8.07
CA TYR A 206 -29.67 10.83 -9.46
C TYR A 206 -30.97 11.04 -10.25
N ILE A 207 -32.12 10.75 -9.66
CA ILE A 207 -33.43 10.99 -10.31
C ILE A 207 -33.63 12.48 -10.61
N ALA A 208 -33.27 13.37 -9.69
CA ALA A 208 -33.39 14.83 -9.86
C ALA A 208 -32.53 15.34 -11.03
N THR A 209 -31.38 14.72 -11.27
CA THR A 209 -30.48 15.03 -12.42
C THR A 209 -30.88 14.34 -13.72
N GLY A 210 -31.98 13.58 -13.73
CA GLY A 210 -32.60 13.00 -14.94
C GLY A 210 -32.25 11.54 -15.20
N TRP A 211 -31.67 10.85 -14.21
CA TRP A 211 -31.39 9.43 -14.31
C TRP A 211 -32.63 8.57 -14.08
N ASN A 212 -32.84 7.61 -14.94
CA ASN A 212 -33.69 6.44 -14.67
C ASN A 212 -32.81 5.40 -13.96
N ILE A 213 -33.00 5.25 -12.64
CA ILE A 213 -32.16 4.36 -11.83
C ILE A 213 -32.36 2.87 -12.16
N ILE A 214 -33.51 2.47 -12.75
CA ILE A 214 -33.78 1.08 -13.12
C ILE A 214 -33.10 0.75 -14.46
N ALA A 215 -33.23 1.65 -15.46
CA ALA A 215 -32.60 1.46 -16.76
C ALA A 215 -31.11 1.85 -16.77
N SER A 216 -30.65 2.55 -15.74
CA SER A 216 -29.30 3.15 -15.68
C SER A 216 -28.99 4.07 -16.85
N GLU A 217 -29.98 4.86 -17.26
CA GLU A 217 -29.90 5.80 -18.38
C GLU A 217 -30.24 7.21 -17.93
N ASN A 218 -29.57 8.21 -18.50
CA ASN A 218 -29.86 9.60 -18.24
C ASN A 218 -30.52 10.28 -19.47
N SER A 219 -31.74 10.79 -19.28
CA SER A 219 -32.50 11.48 -20.32
C SER A 219 -32.00 12.91 -20.61
N ARG A 220 -31.21 13.49 -19.73
CA ARG A 220 -30.64 14.85 -19.84
C ARG A 220 -29.16 14.88 -20.23
N GLY A 221 -28.67 13.79 -20.84
CA GLY A 221 -27.26 13.68 -21.19
C GLY A 221 -26.40 13.19 -20.01
N ALA A 222 -25.14 13.60 -19.96
CA ALA A 222 -24.17 13.12 -18.96
C ALA A 222 -24.17 13.99 -17.67
N LEU A 223 -25.35 14.40 -17.18
CA LEU A 223 -25.44 15.13 -15.92
C LEU A 223 -25.40 14.15 -14.76
N PHE A 224 -24.52 14.43 -13.81
CA PHE A 224 -24.39 13.67 -12.58
C PHE A 224 -24.69 14.58 -11.38
N PRO A 225 -25.27 14.06 -10.30
CA PRO A 225 -25.42 14.82 -9.06
C PRO A 225 -24.06 15.20 -8.48
N ASN A 226 -24.08 16.13 -7.55
CA ASN A 226 -22.94 16.52 -6.74
C ASN A 226 -23.29 16.46 -5.25
N PHE A 227 -22.36 16.83 -4.37
CA PHE A 227 -22.61 16.82 -2.93
C PHE A 227 -23.66 17.84 -2.46
N SER A 228 -23.86 18.93 -3.20
CA SER A 228 -24.93 19.88 -2.87
C SER A 228 -26.30 19.28 -3.16
N ASP A 229 -26.44 18.58 -4.30
CA ASP A 229 -27.67 17.85 -4.64
C ASP A 229 -27.94 16.75 -3.61
N LEU A 230 -26.91 16.02 -3.19
CA LEU A 230 -27.03 15.00 -2.14
C LEU A 230 -27.51 15.62 -0.81
N LEU A 231 -26.93 16.76 -0.41
CA LEU A 231 -27.29 17.44 0.84
C LEU A 231 -28.78 17.82 0.85
N GLU A 232 -29.26 18.41 -0.25
CA GLU A 232 -30.67 18.76 -0.42
C GLU A 232 -31.57 17.52 -0.29
N GLN A 233 -31.20 16.41 -0.91
CA GLN A 233 -32.01 15.20 -0.85
C GLN A 233 -31.97 14.52 0.53
N ILE A 234 -30.85 14.61 1.29
CA ILE A 234 -30.83 14.13 2.68
C ILE A 234 -31.85 14.89 3.53
N GLU A 235 -31.91 16.21 3.40
CA GLU A 235 -32.87 17.05 4.12
C GLU A 235 -34.31 16.67 3.73
N ASN A 236 -34.62 16.52 2.44
CA ASN A 236 -35.92 16.11 1.95
C ASN A 236 -36.36 14.73 2.47
N VAL A 237 -35.46 13.72 2.43
CA VAL A 237 -35.75 12.36 2.93
C VAL A 237 -36.04 12.38 4.43
N LEU A 238 -35.31 13.16 5.20
CA LEU A 238 -35.53 13.29 6.64
C LEU A 238 -36.84 13.99 6.95
N ASP A 239 -37.18 15.05 6.22
CA ASP A 239 -38.43 15.79 6.43
C ASP A 239 -39.66 14.93 6.14
N GLU A 240 -39.63 14.15 5.09
CA GLU A 240 -40.70 13.22 4.70
C GLU A 240 -40.78 11.96 5.58
N SER A 241 -39.71 11.65 6.31
CA SER A 241 -39.64 10.43 7.13
C SER A 241 -40.60 10.49 8.33
N LYS A 242 -40.95 9.33 8.87
CA LYS A 242 -41.77 9.19 10.08
C LYS A 242 -40.92 9.08 11.37
N TYR A 243 -39.65 9.43 11.33
CA TYR A 243 -38.82 9.43 12.52
C TYR A 243 -39.24 10.50 13.52
N SER A 244 -38.98 10.28 14.81
CA SER A 244 -39.20 11.31 15.83
C SER A 244 -38.31 12.54 15.56
N SER A 245 -38.74 13.70 16.08
CA SER A 245 -37.96 14.95 15.94
C SER A 245 -36.53 14.82 16.42
N ASP A 246 -36.31 14.10 17.52
CA ASP A 246 -34.96 13.88 18.08
C ASP A 246 -34.13 13.03 17.15
N SER A 247 -34.68 11.92 16.64
CA SER A 247 -33.97 11.06 15.66
C SER A 247 -33.67 11.80 14.35
N LYS A 248 -34.61 12.63 13.86
CA LYS A 248 -34.36 13.48 12.68
C LYS A 248 -33.23 14.46 12.92
N GLY A 249 -33.16 15.08 14.09
CA GLY A 249 -32.12 16.01 14.50
C GLY A 249 -30.76 15.31 14.53
N ASP A 250 -30.68 14.12 15.12
CA ASP A 250 -29.46 13.33 15.20
C ASP A 250 -28.93 12.90 13.82
N TYR A 251 -29.83 12.37 12.97
CA TYR A 251 -29.44 11.93 11.62
C TYR A 251 -29.07 13.11 10.72
N SER A 252 -29.86 14.21 10.77
CA SER A 252 -29.54 15.43 10.02
C SER A 252 -28.18 16.01 10.48
N GLY A 253 -28.00 16.18 11.79
CA GLY A 253 -26.74 16.66 12.35
C GLY A 253 -25.54 15.82 11.93
N ALA A 254 -25.68 14.51 11.96
CA ALA A 254 -24.60 13.61 11.59
C ALA A 254 -24.33 13.56 10.07
N LEU A 255 -25.34 13.36 9.23
CA LEU A 255 -25.18 13.21 7.78
C LEU A 255 -24.90 14.55 7.09
N CYS A 256 -25.73 15.58 7.35
CA CYS A 256 -25.59 16.87 6.69
C CYS A 256 -24.25 17.55 7.06
N THR A 257 -23.80 17.45 8.31
CA THR A 257 -22.52 18.01 8.71
C THR A 257 -21.35 17.35 7.98
N ARG A 258 -21.38 16.02 7.84
CA ARG A 258 -20.35 15.26 7.13
C ARG A 258 -20.32 15.58 5.64
N VAL A 259 -21.48 15.56 4.98
CA VAL A 259 -21.57 15.91 3.55
C VAL A 259 -21.18 17.37 3.33
N ARG A 260 -21.62 18.31 4.18
CA ARG A 260 -21.25 19.72 4.10
C ARG A 260 -19.74 19.94 4.25
N SER A 261 -19.04 19.10 5.00
CA SER A 261 -17.57 19.18 5.10
C SER A 261 -16.84 18.86 3.78
N LEU A 262 -17.51 18.16 2.85
CA LEU A 262 -16.99 17.89 1.51
C LEU A 262 -17.30 19.01 0.50
N THR A 263 -18.25 19.90 0.80
CA THR A 263 -18.58 21.04 -0.07
C THR A 263 -17.83 22.32 0.29
N ASN A 264 -17.13 22.34 1.42
CA ASN A 264 -16.45 23.52 1.95
C ASN A 264 -14.93 23.43 1.87
N GLY A 265 -14.29 24.62 1.82
CA GLY A 265 -12.83 24.74 1.83
C GLY A 265 -12.18 24.05 0.64
N LEU A 266 -11.01 23.43 0.86
CA LEU A 266 -10.28 22.72 -0.20
C LEU A 266 -11.05 21.51 -0.74
N ASN A 267 -11.82 20.82 0.11
CA ASN A 267 -12.64 19.71 -0.31
C ASN A 267 -13.69 20.13 -1.34
N GLY A 268 -14.30 21.33 -1.17
CA GLY A 268 -15.27 21.85 -2.12
C GLY A 268 -14.68 22.13 -3.51
N PHE A 269 -13.38 22.42 -3.59
CA PHE A 269 -12.71 22.56 -4.88
C PHE A 269 -12.34 21.22 -5.52
N ILE A 270 -12.14 20.18 -4.70
CA ILE A 270 -11.78 18.84 -5.16
C ILE A 270 -13.04 18.08 -5.59
N PHE A 271 -14.08 18.07 -4.73
CA PHE A 271 -15.32 17.34 -4.93
C PHE A 271 -16.37 18.23 -5.61
N CYS A 272 -16.03 18.78 -6.76
CA CYS A 272 -16.94 19.63 -7.53
C CYS A 272 -17.67 18.84 -8.63
N SER A 273 -18.60 19.51 -9.32
CA SER A 273 -19.30 18.93 -10.46
C SER A 273 -18.44 18.85 -11.73
N ASP A 274 -17.41 19.69 -11.81
CA ASP A 274 -16.55 19.77 -12.97
C ASP A 274 -15.32 18.89 -12.76
N ASP A 275 -15.25 17.80 -13.49
CA ASP A 275 -14.07 16.94 -13.58
C ASP A 275 -12.97 17.61 -14.43
N LEU A 276 -11.76 17.11 -14.31
CA LEU A 276 -10.65 17.44 -15.20
C LEU A 276 -10.90 17.00 -16.63
#